data_cc0323a3386a12b2360ecc8e2eda7666
#
_entry.id   cc0323a3386a12b2360ecc8e2eda7666
#
_cell.length_a   1.000
_cell.length_b   1.000
_cell.length_c   1.000
_cell.angle_alpha   90.00
_cell.angle_beta   90.00
_cell.angle_gamma   90.00
#
_symmetry.space_group_name_H-M   'P 1'
#
loop_
_entity.id
_entity.type
_entity.pdbx_description
1 polymer ?
#
loop_
_entity_poly.entity_id
_entity_poly.type
_entity_poly.pdbx_seq_one_letter_code
_entity_poly.pdbx_strand_id
1 'polypeptide(L)'
;NGYLAFVHNPDGTPVKGYTGMLQTKAVPPFVPYAKGVKIEWHDFVDQYGNKYPDGTPYNAGKPTEGTLTYPTADVIEPLLPLPADYRVSIESTIGIYGTGLLDAIRDEDIIAEYRRQQSMTGPVKGIPGKWIDEPDGTRRLGKFTWDCSRATLENGPGANALWNVTNVTRKNRPNIYMTPEWLEKQKELGIDVSGLEGPQEEELSMQQYEDFMVWHRGLAVPAARNLDKPDVRRGQELFNKLGCAGCHKPEWTTGEYKPLPGYANQTIRPYTDMLRHDMGEINRGRSRFWRTPPLWGRGLMHKTANHTDMFHDLRARDFEEAILWHFGESEFSREMFRHLSVEERGQLIQFLKAL
;
A
#
# COMPACT_ATOMS: atom_id res chain seq x y z
N ASN A 1 -1.91 7.80 12.82
CA ASN A 1 -2.01 7.35 11.45
C ASN A 1 -1.21 8.32 10.59
N GLY A 2 -0.17 7.83 9.90
CA GLY A 2 0.64 8.65 9.03
C GLY A 2 0.20 8.47 7.58
N TYR A 3 -0.15 9.57 6.93
CA TYR A 3 -0.22 9.60 5.48
C TYR A 3 1.13 10.02 4.91
N LEU A 4 1.48 9.44 3.78
CA LEU A 4 2.47 9.98 2.86
C LEU A 4 1.72 10.83 1.85
N ALA A 5 2.10 12.09 1.70
CA ALA A 5 1.51 12.98 0.69
C ALA A 5 2.47 13.11 -0.50
N PHE A 6 1.94 13.00 -1.70
CA PHE A 6 2.68 13.12 -2.94
C PHE A 6 2.08 14.23 -3.79
N VAL A 7 2.89 15.23 -4.12
CA VAL A 7 2.52 16.32 -5.03
C VAL A 7 2.93 15.92 -6.45
N HIS A 8 1.99 16.00 -7.37
CA HIS A 8 2.22 15.60 -8.76
C HIS A 8 1.36 16.40 -9.74
N ASN A 9 1.73 16.38 -11.01
CA ASN A 9 0.92 16.91 -12.10
C ASN A 9 -0.32 16.00 -12.35
N PRO A 10 -1.33 16.44 -13.09
CA PRO A 10 -2.53 15.63 -13.40
C PRO A 10 -2.21 14.29 -14.09
N ASP A 11 -1.11 14.20 -14.82
CA ASP A 11 -0.63 12.99 -15.48
C ASP A 11 0.16 12.04 -14.57
N GLY A 12 0.34 12.40 -13.29
CA GLY A 12 1.09 11.64 -12.30
C GLY A 12 2.59 11.89 -12.28
N THR A 13 3.12 12.76 -13.14
CA THR A 13 4.54 13.14 -13.13
C THR A 13 4.86 14.06 -11.94
N PRO A 14 6.10 14.04 -11.42
CA PRO A 14 6.50 14.96 -10.35
C PRO A 14 6.37 16.43 -10.75
N VAL A 15 5.94 17.28 -9.81
CA VAL A 15 5.99 18.74 -9.97
C VAL A 15 7.45 19.19 -9.85
N LYS A 16 7.87 20.06 -10.77
CA LYS A 16 9.25 20.60 -10.75
C LYS A 16 9.57 21.26 -9.42
N GLY A 17 10.74 20.96 -8.88
CA GLY A 17 11.19 21.50 -7.60
C GLY A 17 10.70 20.76 -6.37
N TYR A 18 9.72 19.87 -6.53
CA TYR A 18 9.22 18.99 -5.46
C TYR A 18 9.78 17.58 -5.60
N THR A 19 10.00 16.94 -4.46
CA THR A 19 10.25 15.50 -4.42
C THR A 19 8.92 14.75 -4.51
N GLY A 20 8.93 13.46 -4.88
CA GLY A 20 7.70 12.66 -4.94
C GLY A 20 6.91 12.76 -3.62
N MET A 21 7.57 12.53 -2.49
CA MET A 21 6.97 12.64 -1.15
C MET A 21 7.15 14.04 -0.59
N LEU A 22 6.05 14.70 -0.22
CA LEU A 22 6.06 16.04 0.32
C LEU A 22 6.62 16.06 1.76
N GLN A 23 7.67 16.84 1.98
CA GLN A 23 8.23 17.04 3.32
C GLN A 23 7.56 18.24 3.99
N THR A 24 6.88 17.99 5.12
CA THR A 24 6.21 19.03 5.92
C THR A 24 6.97 19.35 7.21
N LYS A 25 8.15 18.76 7.40
CA LYS A 25 9.05 19.01 8.52
C LYS A 25 10.49 19.08 8.01
N ALA A 26 11.29 19.91 8.64
CA ALA A 26 12.72 19.99 8.43
C ALA A 26 13.43 20.23 9.76
N VAL A 27 14.70 19.88 9.83
CA VAL A 27 15.54 20.20 11.00
C VAL A 27 15.88 21.69 10.95
N PRO A 28 15.69 22.47 12.04
CA PRO A 28 16.09 23.88 12.06
C PRO A 28 17.58 24.06 11.73
N PRO A 29 17.97 25.11 10.99
CA PRO A 29 17.15 26.26 10.58
C PRO A 29 16.37 26.08 9.27
N PHE A 30 16.40 24.92 8.64
CA PHE A 30 15.80 24.70 7.32
C PHE A 30 14.27 24.78 7.34
N VAL A 31 13.72 25.28 6.22
CA VAL A 31 12.29 25.40 6.00
C VAL A 31 11.81 24.20 5.16
N PRO A 32 10.76 23.46 5.58
CA PRO A 32 10.23 22.34 4.81
C PRO A 32 9.56 22.79 3.52
N TYR A 33 9.25 21.83 2.62
CA TYR A 33 8.58 22.10 1.34
C TYR A 33 7.16 22.68 1.48
N ALA A 34 6.50 22.41 2.58
CA ALA A 34 5.20 22.97 2.91
C ALA A 34 5.00 22.99 4.43
N LYS A 35 4.10 23.84 4.90
CA LYS A 35 3.74 23.86 6.33
C LYS A 35 2.94 22.63 6.73
N GLY A 36 2.17 22.07 5.82
CA GLY A 36 1.34 20.90 6.06
C GLY A 36 0.55 20.44 4.85
N VAL A 37 -0.33 19.48 5.12
CA VAL A 37 -1.34 19.00 4.18
C VAL A 37 -2.70 19.07 4.85
N LYS A 38 -3.66 19.69 4.19
CA LYS A 38 -5.07 19.67 4.59
C LYS A 38 -5.73 18.47 3.93
N ILE A 39 -6.43 17.65 4.71
CA ILE A 39 -7.23 16.53 4.22
C ILE A 39 -8.68 16.87 4.44
N GLU A 40 -9.49 16.74 3.41
CA GLU A 40 -10.93 16.92 3.45
C GLU A 40 -11.62 15.61 3.09
N TRP A 41 -12.64 15.25 3.85
CA TRP A 41 -13.45 14.06 3.62
C TRP A 41 -14.76 14.46 2.94
N HIS A 42 -15.09 13.75 1.86
CA HIS A 42 -16.28 13.98 1.07
C HIS A 42 -17.18 12.76 1.10
N ASP A 43 -18.49 12.99 1.21
CA ASP A 43 -19.46 11.92 1.09
C ASP A 43 -19.49 11.40 -0.36
N PHE A 44 -19.65 10.10 -0.48
CA PHE A 44 -19.85 9.42 -1.74
C PHE A 44 -21.18 8.66 -1.70
N VAL A 45 -22.00 8.86 -2.72
CA VAL A 45 -23.24 8.13 -2.92
C VAL A 45 -23.10 7.36 -4.23
N ASP A 46 -23.19 6.04 -4.16
CA ASP A 46 -23.16 5.20 -5.35
C ASP A 46 -24.51 5.21 -6.10
N GLN A 47 -24.54 4.56 -7.27
CA GLN A 47 -25.75 4.49 -8.10
C GLN A 47 -26.96 3.81 -7.43
N TYR A 48 -26.75 3.19 -6.26
CA TYR A 48 -27.79 2.50 -5.49
C TYR A 48 -28.20 3.27 -4.23
N GLY A 49 -27.69 4.49 -4.03
CA GLY A 49 -27.98 5.31 -2.86
C GLY A 49 -27.43 4.75 -1.56
N ASN A 50 -26.26 4.07 -1.63
CA ASN A 50 -25.59 3.42 -0.51
C ASN A 50 -26.47 2.39 0.22
N LYS A 51 -27.19 1.58 -0.56
CA LYS A 51 -28.09 0.51 -0.06
C LYS A 51 -27.84 -0.80 -0.78
N TYR A 52 -28.09 -1.88 -0.07
CA TYR A 52 -28.17 -3.22 -0.62
C TYR A 52 -29.49 -3.45 -1.35
N PRO A 53 -29.59 -4.47 -2.25
CA PRO A 53 -30.83 -4.80 -2.93
C PRO A 53 -32.00 -5.17 -1.99
N ASP A 54 -31.71 -5.64 -0.79
CA ASP A 54 -32.71 -5.93 0.26
C ASP A 54 -33.21 -4.68 0.99
N GLY A 55 -32.74 -3.48 0.62
CA GLY A 55 -33.09 -2.20 1.20
C GLY A 55 -32.27 -1.81 2.44
N THR A 56 -31.44 -2.71 2.96
CA THR A 56 -30.55 -2.43 4.10
C THR A 56 -29.53 -1.35 3.71
N PRO A 57 -29.32 -0.29 4.50
CA PRO A 57 -28.27 0.67 4.23
C PRO A 57 -26.88 0.03 4.41
N TYR A 58 -25.87 0.53 3.68
CA TYR A 58 -24.49 0.18 3.97
C TYR A 58 -24.13 0.55 5.40
N ASN A 59 -23.25 -0.18 6.04
CA ASN A 59 -22.87 0.04 7.44
C ASN A 59 -24.06 -0.01 8.44
N ALA A 60 -25.11 -0.75 8.15
CA ALA A 60 -26.28 -0.83 9.00
C ALA A 60 -25.92 -1.08 10.47
N GLY A 61 -26.52 -0.30 11.38
CA GLY A 61 -26.28 -0.37 12.82
C GLY A 61 -24.93 0.21 13.29
N LYS A 62 -24.17 0.86 12.42
CA LYS A 62 -22.93 1.58 12.76
C LYS A 62 -23.13 3.10 12.76
N PRO A 63 -22.28 3.89 13.44
CA PRO A 63 -22.33 5.36 13.36
C PRO A 63 -22.20 5.91 11.94
N THR A 64 -21.70 5.11 11.01
CA THR A 64 -21.48 5.44 9.59
C THR A 64 -22.56 4.90 8.66
N GLU A 65 -23.73 4.56 9.22
CA GLU A 65 -24.84 3.99 8.46
C GLU A 65 -25.23 4.84 7.24
N GLY A 66 -25.36 4.19 6.10
CA GLY A 66 -25.73 4.82 4.82
C GLY A 66 -24.63 5.66 4.18
N THR A 67 -23.44 5.72 4.76
CA THR A 67 -22.35 6.58 4.24
C THR A 67 -21.17 5.80 3.69
N LEU A 68 -20.58 6.33 2.61
CA LEU A 68 -19.23 6.05 2.15
C LEU A 68 -18.51 7.39 2.01
N THR A 69 -17.20 7.43 2.27
CA THR A 69 -16.42 8.67 2.19
C THR A 69 -15.11 8.44 1.47
N TYR A 70 -14.59 9.49 0.84
CA TYR A 70 -13.26 9.50 0.25
C TYR A 70 -12.53 10.79 0.59
N PRO A 71 -11.19 10.77 0.73
CA PRO A 71 -10.41 11.94 1.04
C PRO A 71 -9.94 12.68 -0.22
N THR A 72 -9.81 13.99 -0.12
CA THR A 72 -8.95 14.81 -0.97
C THR A 72 -7.92 15.51 -0.11
N ALA A 73 -6.83 15.96 -0.73
CA ALA A 73 -5.77 16.63 0.00
C ALA A 73 -5.27 17.87 -0.77
N ASP A 74 -4.80 18.85 0.00
CA ASP A 74 -4.24 20.08 -0.53
C ASP A 74 -3.01 20.51 0.27
N VAL A 75 -2.09 21.25 -0.34
CA VAL A 75 -0.85 21.72 0.29
C VAL A 75 -1.10 23.02 1.05
N ILE A 76 -0.71 23.05 2.31
CA ILE A 76 -0.78 24.27 3.14
C ILE A 76 0.54 25.02 3.05
N GLU A 77 0.51 26.28 2.62
CA GLU A 77 1.66 27.17 2.55
C GLU A 77 2.88 26.50 1.87
N PRO A 78 2.82 26.25 0.55
CA PRO A 78 3.93 25.66 -0.18
C PRO A 78 5.13 26.63 -0.22
N LEU A 79 6.34 26.10 -0.01
CA LEU A 79 7.58 26.86 -0.07
C LEU A 79 7.93 27.29 -1.49
N LEU A 80 7.66 26.45 -2.47
CA LEU A 80 7.88 26.68 -3.88
C LEU A 80 6.53 26.81 -4.61
N PRO A 81 6.47 27.56 -5.73
CA PRO A 81 5.25 27.66 -6.51
C PRO A 81 4.72 26.30 -6.98
N LEU A 82 3.42 26.13 -6.94
CA LEU A 82 2.72 24.98 -7.48
C LEU A 82 1.95 25.37 -8.74
N PRO A 83 1.87 24.49 -9.77
CA PRO A 83 0.97 24.69 -10.91
C PRO A 83 -0.49 24.79 -10.44
N ALA A 84 -1.33 25.52 -11.17
CA ALA A 84 -2.73 25.73 -10.77
C ALA A 84 -3.56 24.42 -10.74
N ASP A 85 -3.13 23.40 -11.49
CA ASP A 85 -3.81 22.12 -11.65
C ASP A 85 -3.08 20.96 -10.97
N TYR A 86 -2.11 21.27 -10.07
CA TYR A 86 -1.44 20.22 -9.31
C TYR A 86 -2.42 19.32 -8.54
N ARG A 87 -1.96 18.14 -8.20
CA ARG A 87 -2.70 17.15 -7.44
C ARG A 87 -1.92 16.69 -6.22
N VAL A 88 -2.64 16.34 -5.16
CA VAL A 88 -2.07 15.68 -3.99
C VAL A 88 -2.70 14.31 -3.82
N SER A 89 -1.88 13.27 -3.88
CA SER A 89 -2.29 11.93 -3.48
C SER A 89 -1.81 11.65 -2.07
N ILE A 90 -2.71 11.15 -1.24
CA ILE A 90 -2.35 10.64 0.09
C ILE A 90 -2.29 9.12 0.03
N GLU A 91 -1.25 8.57 0.64
CA GLU A 91 -1.00 7.13 0.62
C GLU A 91 -0.70 6.64 2.04
N SER A 92 -1.32 5.55 2.41
CA SER A 92 -1.04 4.84 3.65
C SER A 92 0.10 3.85 3.47
N THR A 93 0.86 3.64 4.53
CA THR A 93 1.87 2.59 4.56
C THR A 93 1.20 1.21 4.58
N ILE A 94 1.76 0.28 3.81
CA ILE A 94 1.36 -1.12 3.86
C ILE A 94 1.96 -1.76 5.12
N GLY A 95 1.22 -2.66 5.78
CA GLY A 95 1.74 -3.41 6.92
C GLY A 95 3.02 -4.19 6.56
N ILE A 96 3.96 -4.24 7.51
CA ILE A 96 5.31 -4.81 7.30
C ILE A 96 5.47 -6.24 7.82
N TYR A 97 4.49 -6.80 8.55
CA TYR A 97 4.55 -8.17 9.04
C TYR A 97 4.43 -9.19 7.89
N GLY A 98 5.21 -10.25 7.96
CA GLY A 98 5.26 -11.31 6.95
C GLY A 98 5.92 -10.91 5.62
N THR A 99 6.51 -9.72 5.52
CA THR A 99 7.14 -9.26 4.27
C THR A 99 8.33 -10.13 3.87
N GLY A 100 9.07 -10.72 4.82
CA GLY A 100 10.12 -11.68 4.52
C GLY A 100 9.61 -12.96 3.83
N LEU A 101 8.41 -13.43 4.19
CA LEU A 101 7.77 -14.56 3.51
C LEU A 101 7.30 -14.18 2.10
N LEU A 102 6.80 -12.94 1.92
CA LEU A 102 6.42 -12.44 0.59
C LEU A 102 7.66 -12.25 -0.30
N ASP A 103 8.78 -11.80 0.28
CA ASP A 103 10.05 -11.66 -0.44
C ASP A 103 10.58 -13.01 -0.96
N ALA A 104 10.32 -14.08 -0.21
CA ALA A 104 10.67 -15.44 -0.58
C ALA A 104 9.79 -16.07 -1.69
N ILE A 105 8.71 -15.41 -2.14
CA ILE A 105 7.96 -15.85 -3.32
C ILE A 105 8.81 -15.56 -4.56
N ARG A 106 8.99 -16.57 -5.42
CA ARG A 106 9.82 -16.45 -6.61
C ARG A 106 9.17 -15.55 -7.67
N ASP A 107 9.98 -14.81 -8.39
CA ASP A 107 9.51 -13.92 -9.46
C ASP A 107 8.79 -14.70 -10.57
N GLU A 108 9.30 -15.89 -10.93
CA GLU A 108 8.69 -16.78 -11.92
C GLU A 108 7.30 -17.29 -11.51
N ASP A 109 7.03 -17.48 -10.21
CA ASP A 109 5.71 -17.91 -9.73
C ASP A 109 4.69 -16.76 -9.86
N ILE A 110 5.11 -15.52 -9.59
CA ILE A 110 4.28 -14.33 -9.80
C ILE A 110 3.98 -14.15 -11.31
N ILE A 111 4.97 -14.35 -12.16
CA ILE A 111 4.79 -14.30 -13.62
C ILE A 111 3.89 -15.45 -14.10
N ALA A 112 3.99 -16.63 -13.51
CA ALA A 112 3.08 -17.74 -13.82
C ALA A 112 1.63 -17.39 -13.45
N GLU A 113 1.42 -16.76 -12.29
CA GLU A 113 0.10 -16.27 -11.87
C GLU A 113 -0.46 -15.21 -12.81
N TYR A 114 0.37 -14.25 -13.22
CA TYR A 114 0.01 -13.28 -14.26
C TYR A 114 -0.46 -13.97 -15.55
N ARG A 115 0.33 -14.91 -16.08
CA ARG A 115 -0.02 -15.65 -17.30
C ARG A 115 -1.32 -16.45 -17.13
N ARG A 116 -1.54 -17.05 -15.97
CA ARG A 116 -2.78 -17.73 -15.63
C ARG A 116 -3.98 -16.80 -15.74
N GLN A 117 -3.90 -15.61 -15.13
CA GLN A 117 -4.98 -14.62 -15.19
C GLN A 117 -5.24 -14.14 -16.62
N GLN A 118 -4.18 -13.92 -17.43
CA GLN A 118 -4.34 -13.51 -18.83
C GLN A 118 -5.07 -14.56 -19.67
N SER A 119 -4.89 -15.86 -19.36
CA SER A 119 -5.54 -16.97 -20.08
C SER A 119 -6.99 -17.21 -19.65
N MET A 120 -7.43 -16.68 -18.51
CA MET A 120 -8.80 -16.86 -18.02
C MET A 120 -9.79 -15.95 -18.77
N THR A 121 -11.04 -16.40 -18.84
CA THR A 121 -12.17 -15.53 -19.19
C THR A 121 -12.57 -14.72 -17.95
N GLY A 122 -12.91 -13.43 -18.13
CA GLY A 122 -13.36 -12.57 -17.03
C GLY A 122 -12.53 -11.29 -16.90
N PRO A 123 -12.93 -10.41 -15.97
CA PRO A 123 -12.35 -9.08 -15.84
C PRO A 123 -10.99 -9.05 -15.14
N VAL A 124 -10.66 -10.07 -14.33
CA VAL A 124 -9.42 -10.10 -13.54
C VAL A 124 -8.22 -10.31 -14.45
N LYS A 125 -7.43 -9.25 -14.66
CA LYS A 125 -6.30 -9.18 -15.58
C LYS A 125 -5.10 -8.47 -14.95
N GLY A 126 -4.77 -8.84 -13.74
CA GLY A 126 -3.66 -8.25 -13.01
C GLY A 126 -2.40 -8.08 -13.85
N ILE A 127 -1.63 -7.05 -13.57
CA ILE A 127 -0.35 -6.77 -14.23
C ILE A 127 0.79 -6.90 -13.21
N PRO A 128 1.95 -7.46 -13.61
CA PRO A 128 3.08 -7.60 -12.71
C PRO A 128 3.73 -6.24 -12.40
N GLY A 129 4.58 -6.22 -11.38
CA GLY A 129 5.47 -5.10 -11.11
C GLY A 129 6.47 -4.86 -12.24
N LYS A 130 7.19 -3.76 -12.14
CA LYS A 130 8.28 -3.47 -13.07
C LYS A 130 9.49 -4.36 -12.76
N TRP A 131 10.23 -4.71 -13.79
CA TRP A 131 11.56 -5.31 -13.61
C TRP A 131 12.55 -4.24 -13.19
N ILE A 132 13.28 -4.52 -12.12
CA ILE A 132 14.20 -3.59 -11.45
C ILE A 132 15.59 -4.18 -11.50
N ASP A 133 16.56 -3.38 -11.95
CA ASP A 133 17.97 -3.74 -11.90
C ASP A 133 18.49 -3.46 -10.48
N GLU A 134 18.95 -4.49 -9.79
CA GLU A 134 19.46 -4.42 -8.43
C GLU A 134 20.97 -4.09 -8.41
N PRO A 135 21.49 -3.52 -7.33
CA PRO A 135 22.91 -3.16 -7.24
C PRO A 135 23.88 -4.33 -7.39
N ASP A 136 23.43 -5.55 -7.16
CA ASP A 136 24.24 -6.79 -7.35
C ASP A 136 24.30 -7.26 -8.81
N GLY A 137 23.70 -6.50 -9.74
CA GLY A 137 23.62 -6.81 -11.16
C GLY A 137 22.51 -7.81 -11.52
N THR A 138 21.71 -8.26 -10.57
CA THR A 138 20.53 -9.08 -10.86
C THR A 138 19.36 -8.21 -11.29
N ARG A 139 18.43 -8.80 -12.07
CA ARG A 139 17.19 -8.15 -12.46
C ARG A 139 16.02 -8.89 -11.86
N ARG A 140 15.23 -8.20 -11.04
CA ARG A 140 14.17 -8.79 -10.24
C ARG A 140 12.83 -8.11 -10.45
N LEU A 141 11.74 -8.86 -10.21
CA LEU A 141 10.39 -8.35 -10.33
C LEU A 141 10.02 -7.49 -9.10
N GLY A 142 9.45 -6.32 -9.34
CA GLY A 142 8.89 -5.49 -8.27
C GLY A 142 7.73 -6.19 -7.56
N LYS A 143 7.77 -6.26 -6.23
CA LYS A 143 6.81 -6.95 -5.36
C LYS A 143 6.24 -6.07 -4.27
N PHE A 144 7.00 -5.04 -3.88
CA PHE A 144 6.69 -4.18 -2.74
C PHE A 144 6.24 -2.80 -3.16
N THR A 145 5.69 -2.05 -2.22
CA THR A 145 4.91 -0.82 -2.41
C THR A 145 3.54 -1.08 -3.04
N TRP A 146 2.71 -0.07 -3.10
CA TRP A 146 1.38 -0.15 -3.70
C TRP A 146 1.42 -0.36 -5.23
N ASP A 147 2.48 0.07 -5.90
CA ASP A 147 2.67 -0.03 -7.36
C ASP A 147 3.69 -1.08 -7.79
N CYS A 148 4.13 -1.94 -6.85
CA CYS A 148 5.16 -2.96 -7.08
C CYS A 148 6.45 -2.38 -7.68
N SER A 149 6.91 -1.24 -7.16
CA SER A 149 8.09 -0.52 -7.63
C SER A 149 9.38 -0.90 -6.92
N ARG A 150 9.36 -1.87 -6.01
CA ARG A 150 10.50 -2.36 -5.26
C ARG A 150 10.56 -3.88 -5.33
N ALA A 151 11.73 -4.42 -5.64
CA ALA A 151 11.89 -5.85 -5.88
C ALA A 151 12.25 -6.64 -4.60
N THR A 152 13.04 -6.07 -3.72
CA THR A 152 13.56 -6.72 -2.51
C THR A 152 13.25 -5.91 -1.26
N LEU A 153 13.40 -6.50 -0.09
CA LEU A 153 13.25 -5.77 1.18
C LEU A 153 14.41 -4.80 1.44
N GLU A 154 15.59 -5.04 0.89
CA GLU A 154 16.71 -4.09 0.94
C GLU A 154 16.37 -2.78 0.22
N ASN A 155 15.66 -2.89 -0.88
CA ASN A 155 15.19 -1.77 -1.70
C ASN A 155 13.69 -1.49 -1.50
N GLY A 156 13.04 -2.18 -0.58
CA GLY A 156 11.62 -2.16 -0.32
C GLY A 156 11.23 -1.39 0.95
N PRO A 157 10.03 -1.69 1.49
CA PRO A 157 9.44 -0.90 2.58
C PRO A 157 10.31 -0.83 3.84
N GLY A 158 11.01 -1.91 4.20
CA GLY A 158 11.83 -1.95 5.40
C GLY A 158 13.11 -1.14 5.29
N ALA A 159 13.78 -1.25 4.15
CA ALA A 159 15.05 -0.57 3.89
C ALA A 159 14.89 0.78 3.19
N ASN A 160 13.67 1.13 2.74
CA ASN A 160 13.45 2.35 1.98
C ASN A 160 13.95 3.61 2.70
N ALA A 161 13.75 3.69 4.00
CA ALA A 161 14.23 4.79 4.81
C ALA A 161 15.76 4.78 5.02
N LEU A 162 16.37 3.61 5.12
CA LEU A 162 17.80 3.48 5.43
C LEU A 162 18.66 3.47 4.17
N TRP A 163 18.24 2.76 3.16
CA TRP A 163 19.04 2.48 1.98
C TRP A 163 18.72 3.37 0.79
N ASN A 164 17.47 3.47 0.40
CA ASN A 164 17.06 4.10 -0.84
C ASN A 164 16.73 5.59 -0.68
N VAL A 165 16.14 5.96 0.45
CA VAL A 165 15.70 7.34 0.70
C VAL A 165 16.80 8.16 1.36
N THR A 166 17.35 7.70 2.45
CA THR A 166 18.37 8.44 3.21
C THR A 166 19.74 7.80 3.10
N ASN A 167 19.78 6.48 2.91
CA ASN A 167 21.00 5.69 2.82
C ASN A 167 22.02 6.01 3.93
N VAL A 168 21.54 5.98 5.15
CA VAL A 168 22.25 6.42 6.35
C VAL A 168 23.51 5.62 6.68
N THR A 169 23.76 4.52 5.95
CA THR A 169 24.95 3.65 6.14
C THR A 169 26.16 4.05 5.29
N ARG A 170 26.09 5.12 4.50
CA ARG A 170 27.23 5.57 3.68
C ARG A 170 27.29 7.08 3.55
N LYS A 171 28.51 7.60 3.42
CA LYS A 171 28.77 9.04 3.32
C LYS A 171 28.35 9.66 1.98
N ASN A 172 28.44 8.89 0.90
CA ASN A 172 28.13 9.35 -0.47
C ASN A 172 26.68 9.13 -0.85
N ARG A 173 25.77 9.16 0.11
CA ARG A 173 24.33 8.99 -0.12
C ARG A 173 23.73 10.15 -0.91
N PRO A 174 22.74 9.91 -1.78
CA PRO A 174 22.10 10.98 -2.53
C PRO A 174 21.18 11.80 -1.62
N ASN A 175 21.16 13.09 -1.84
CA ASN A 175 20.25 14.02 -1.17
C ASN A 175 18.91 14.10 -1.91
N ILE A 176 18.11 13.07 -1.84
CA ILE A 176 16.88 12.95 -2.64
C ILE A 176 15.74 13.88 -2.22
N TYR A 177 15.83 14.49 -1.03
CA TYR A 177 14.84 15.46 -0.54
C TYR A 177 15.31 16.91 -0.65
N MET A 178 16.44 17.16 -1.29
CA MET A 178 16.98 18.50 -1.50
C MET A 178 17.07 18.75 -3.00
N THR A 179 15.99 19.27 -3.57
CA THR A 179 16.00 19.68 -4.97
C THR A 179 16.82 20.97 -5.15
N PRO A 180 17.38 21.22 -6.34
CA PRO A 180 18.07 22.51 -6.61
C PRO A 180 17.20 23.73 -6.29
N GLU A 181 15.91 23.68 -6.61
CA GLU A 181 14.96 24.75 -6.34
C GLU A 181 14.74 24.97 -4.83
N TRP A 182 14.71 23.89 -4.05
CA TRP A 182 14.60 23.99 -2.60
C TRP A 182 15.87 24.60 -1.99
N LEU A 183 17.05 24.17 -2.43
CA LEU A 183 18.34 24.72 -1.97
C LEU A 183 18.46 26.22 -2.27
N GLU A 184 18.07 26.63 -3.47
CA GLU A 184 18.07 28.04 -3.85
C GLU A 184 17.12 28.84 -2.96
N LYS A 185 15.93 28.30 -2.69
CA LYS A 185 14.95 28.94 -1.80
C LYS A 185 15.47 29.10 -0.36
N GLN A 186 16.20 28.09 0.17
CA GLN A 186 16.83 28.22 1.48
C GLN A 186 17.87 29.37 1.48
N LYS A 187 18.70 29.51 0.43
CA LYS A 187 19.65 30.60 0.28
C LYS A 187 18.96 31.98 0.20
N GLU A 188 17.86 32.09 -0.55
CA GLU A 188 17.04 33.31 -0.58
C GLU A 188 16.51 33.72 0.80
N LEU A 189 16.24 32.74 1.67
CA LEU A 189 15.83 32.95 3.05
C LEU A 189 17.01 33.27 4.00
N GLY A 190 18.23 33.34 3.50
CA GLY A 190 19.44 33.59 4.29
C GLY A 190 19.94 32.39 5.09
N ILE A 191 19.51 31.17 4.73
CA ILE A 191 19.91 29.95 5.41
C ILE A 191 21.16 29.37 4.72
N ASP A 192 22.17 29.07 5.53
CA ASP A 192 23.40 28.44 5.05
C ASP A 192 23.12 26.96 4.70
N VAL A 193 23.34 26.60 3.45
CA VAL A 193 23.16 25.25 2.91
C VAL A 193 24.48 24.54 2.62
N SER A 194 25.62 25.16 2.89
CA SER A 194 26.95 24.61 2.56
C SER A 194 27.21 23.25 3.19
N GLY A 195 26.69 22.99 4.38
CA GLY A 195 26.79 21.70 5.08
C GLY A 195 25.91 20.59 4.52
N LEU A 196 24.99 20.91 3.58
CA LEU A 196 24.13 19.91 2.95
C LEU A 196 24.72 19.32 1.67
N GLU A 197 25.74 19.98 1.10
CA GLU A 197 26.42 19.54 -0.09
C GLU A 197 27.61 18.63 0.28
N GLY A 198 27.81 17.56 -0.46
CA GLY A 198 28.93 16.63 -0.26
C GLY A 198 28.63 15.44 0.65
N PRO A 199 29.66 14.72 1.05
CA PRO A 199 29.52 13.52 1.88
C PRO A 199 28.91 13.84 3.25
N GLN A 200 27.94 13.04 3.66
CA GLN A 200 27.29 13.11 4.97
C GLN A 200 27.92 12.09 5.92
N GLU A 201 27.89 12.35 7.22
CA GLU A 201 28.32 11.34 8.19
C GLU A 201 27.38 10.12 8.16
N GLU A 202 27.95 8.95 8.46
CA GLU A 202 27.17 7.71 8.61
C GLU A 202 26.33 7.79 9.90
N GLU A 203 25.04 7.52 9.80
CA GLU A 203 24.14 7.54 10.94
C GLU A 203 23.96 6.14 11.54
N LEU A 204 24.14 5.08 10.72
CA LEU A 204 24.09 3.68 11.12
C LEU A 204 25.28 2.92 10.51
N SER A 205 25.87 2.03 11.29
CA SER A 205 26.83 1.07 10.77
C SER A 205 26.14 0.01 9.89
N MET A 206 26.91 -0.62 9.00
CA MET A 206 26.39 -1.75 8.22
C MET A 206 25.88 -2.88 9.11
N GLN A 207 26.52 -3.16 10.25
CA GLN A 207 26.04 -4.17 11.20
C GLN A 207 24.64 -3.84 11.75
N GLN A 208 24.42 -2.59 12.13
CA GLN A 208 23.09 -2.15 12.60
C GLN A 208 22.02 -2.27 11.50
N TYR A 209 22.40 -1.99 10.25
CA TYR A 209 21.52 -2.19 9.11
C TYR A 209 21.18 -3.67 8.89
N GLU A 210 22.18 -4.56 8.94
CA GLU A 210 21.98 -6.00 8.81
C GLU A 210 21.10 -6.56 9.92
N ASP A 211 21.32 -6.16 11.17
CA ASP A 211 20.49 -6.53 12.32
C ASP A 211 19.05 -6.06 12.14
N PHE A 212 18.85 -4.82 11.66
CA PHE A 212 17.53 -4.30 11.32
C PHE A 212 16.86 -5.13 10.23
N MET A 213 17.59 -5.52 9.20
CA MET A 213 17.04 -6.33 8.10
C MET A 213 16.67 -7.75 8.54
N VAL A 214 17.44 -8.35 9.45
CA VAL A 214 17.09 -9.64 10.07
C VAL A 214 15.79 -9.51 10.87
N TRP A 215 15.69 -8.48 11.72
CA TRP A 215 14.46 -8.19 12.47
C TRP A 215 13.27 -7.97 11.53
N HIS A 216 13.43 -7.13 10.52
CA HIS A 216 12.35 -6.79 9.60
C HIS A 216 11.83 -8.01 8.83
N ARG A 217 12.73 -8.84 8.30
CA ARG A 217 12.36 -10.08 7.62
C ARG A 217 11.67 -11.06 8.54
N GLY A 218 12.08 -11.08 9.81
CA GLY A 218 11.55 -11.98 10.83
C GLY A 218 10.21 -11.56 11.44
N LEU A 219 9.61 -10.43 11.02
CA LEU A 219 8.32 -9.99 11.55
C LEU A 219 7.23 -11.02 11.26
N ALA A 220 6.70 -11.61 12.32
CA ALA A 220 5.76 -12.71 12.24
C ALA A 220 4.38 -12.29 11.69
N VAL A 221 3.72 -13.22 11.02
CA VAL A 221 2.32 -13.10 10.63
C VAL A 221 1.45 -13.62 11.78
N PRO A 222 0.43 -12.88 12.22
CA PRO A 222 -0.54 -13.40 13.15
C PRO A 222 -1.23 -14.64 12.60
N ALA A 223 -1.42 -15.66 13.43
CA ALA A 223 -2.14 -16.86 13.01
C ALA A 223 -3.62 -16.55 12.73
N ALA A 224 -4.17 -17.16 11.71
CA ALA A 224 -5.62 -17.11 11.45
C ALA A 224 -6.40 -17.77 12.60
N ARG A 225 -7.58 -17.23 12.90
CA ARG A 225 -8.35 -17.59 14.10
C ARG A 225 -9.72 -18.13 13.75
N ASN A 226 -10.24 -19.02 14.62
CA ASN A 226 -11.63 -19.48 14.53
C ASN A 226 -12.00 -20.14 13.18
N LEU A 227 -11.05 -20.69 12.44
CA LEU A 227 -11.29 -21.29 11.13
C LEU A 227 -12.19 -22.54 11.21
N ASP A 228 -12.36 -23.10 12.40
CA ASP A 228 -13.24 -24.23 12.70
C ASP A 228 -14.71 -23.82 12.88
N LYS A 229 -15.01 -22.54 13.12
CA LYS A 229 -16.37 -22.05 13.31
C LYS A 229 -17.19 -22.11 12.02
N PRO A 230 -18.47 -22.57 12.07
CA PRO A 230 -19.32 -22.69 10.88
C PRO A 230 -19.44 -21.41 10.07
N ASP A 231 -19.67 -20.27 10.71
CA ASP A 231 -19.80 -18.96 10.04
C ASP A 231 -18.51 -18.54 9.34
N VAL A 232 -17.35 -18.80 9.93
CA VAL A 232 -16.04 -18.49 9.32
C VAL A 232 -15.79 -19.39 8.12
N ARG A 233 -16.13 -20.68 8.20
CA ARG A 233 -16.05 -21.60 7.04
C ARG A 233 -16.99 -21.17 5.92
N ARG A 234 -18.23 -20.82 6.26
CA ARG A 234 -19.20 -20.32 5.27
C ARG A 234 -18.68 -19.04 4.62
N GLY A 235 -18.09 -18.11 5.40
CA GLY A 235 -17.45 -16.91 4.89
C GLY A 235 -16.32 -17.21 3.92
N GLN A 236 -15.49 -18.23 4.18
CA GLN A 236 -14.43 -18.69 3.26
C GLN A 236 -15.00 -19.24 1.96
N GLU A 237 -16.08 -20.03 2.02
CA GLU A 237 -16.78 -20.51 0.82
C GLU A 237 -17.31 -19.34 -0.03
N LEU A 238 -17.92 -18.36 0.62
CA LEU A 238 -18.43 -17.16 -0.03
C LEU A 238 -17.28 -16.35 -0.66
N PHE A 239 -16.16 -16.17 0.02
CA PHE A 239 -14.97 -15.51 -0.51
C PHE A 239 -14.52 -16.12 -1.85
N ASN A 240 -14.50 -17.45 -1.93
CA ASN A 240 -14.16 -18.15 -3.18
C ASN A 240 -15.27 -18.01 -4.23
N LYS A 241 -16.53 -18.18 -3.83
CA LYS A 241 -17.69 -18.14 -4.73
C LYS A 241 -17.88 -16.76 -5.38
N LEU A 242 -17.61 -15.69 -4.65
CA LEU A 242 -17.74 -14.31 -5.12
C LEU A 242 -16.57 -13.86 -6.01
N GLY A 243 -15.54 -14.69 -6.19
CA GLY A 243 -14.39 -14.37 -7.02
C GLY A 243 -13.29 -13.54 -6.33
N CYS A 244 -13.40 -13.29 -5.01
CA CYS A 244 -12.38 -12.54 -4.26
C CYS A 244 -10.98 -13.20 -4.37
N ALA A 245 -10.95 -14.53 -4.39
CA ALA A 245 -9.72 -15.31 -4.58
C ALA A 245 -9.05 -15.12 -5.95
N GLY A 246 -9.69 -14.43 -6.89
CA GLY A 246 -9.10 -14.11 -8.20
C GLY A 246 -7.88 -13.18 -8.09
N CYS A 247 -7.98 -12.17 -7.24
CA CYS A 247 -6.89 -11.25 -6.88
C CYS A 247 -6.29 -11.62 -5.53
N HIS A 248 -7.10 -11.92 -4.53
CA HIS A 248 -6.67 -12.34 -3.20
C HIS A 248 -6.36 -13.85 -3.19
N LYS A 249 -5.37 -14.27 -4.01
CA LYS A 249 -4.92 -15.67 -4.09
C LYS A 249 -4.55 -16.20 -2.71
N PRO A 250 -5.19 -17.31 -2.26
CA PRO A 250 -5.06 -17.75 -0.89
C PRO A 250 -3.65 -18.20 -0.50
N GLU A 251 -2.94 -18.88 -1.41
CA GLU A 251 -1.76 -19.67 -1.04
C GLU A 251 -0.60 -19.49 -2.03
N TRP A 252 0.62 -19.48 -1.48
CA TRP A 252 1.86 -19.58 -2.21
C TRP A 252 2.79 -20.60 -1.56
N THR A 253 3.74 -21.12 -2.33
CA THR A 253 4.91 -21.81 -1.81
C THR A 253 6.12 -20.90 -2.02
N THR A 254 6.87 -20.63 -0.95
CA THR A 254 8.09 -19.85 -1.03
C THR A 254 9.21 -20.63 -1.70
N GLY A 255 10.11 -19.94 -2.37
CA GLY A 255 11.32 -20.54 -2.97
C GLY A 255 12.47 -20.59 -1.98
N GLU A 256 13.67 -20.88 -2.51
CA GLU A 256 14.90 -20.72 -1.76
C GLU A 256 15.07 -19.26 -1.32
N TYR A 257 15.41 -19.05 -0.04
CA TYR A 257 15.53 -17.72 0.53
C TYR A 257 16.77 -17.60 1.41
N LYS A 258 17.87 -17.20 0.81
CA LYS A 258 19.17 -17.10 1.49
C LYS A 258 19.17 -16.19 2.73
N PRO A 259 18.48 -15.03 2.74
CA PRO A 259 18.49 -14.15 3.91
C PRO A 259 17.90 -14.77 5.18
N LEU A 260 16.94 -15.70 5.04
CA LEU A 260 16.37 -16.49 6.13
C LEU A 260 16.03 -17.89 5.60
N PRO A 261 16.99 -18.84 5.66
CA PRO A 261 16.80 -20.20 5.08
C PRO A 261 15.58 -20.95 5.62
N GLY A 262 15.14 -20.66 6.85
CA GLY A 262 13.93 -21.24 7.41
C GLY A 262 12.64 -20.81 6.71
N TYR A 263 12.68 -19.82 5.82
CA TYR A 263 11.53 -19.41 5.02
C TYR A 263 11.44 -20.11 3.66
N ALA A 264 12.43 -20.93 3.32
CA ALA A 264 12.42 -21.69 2.07
C ALA A 264 11.37 -22.81 2.10
N ASN A 265 10.72 -23.00 0.95
CA ASN A 265 9.76 -24.11 0.71
C ASN A 265 8.59 -24.16 1.71
N GLN A 266 8.16 -22.98 2.22
CA GLN A 266 7.02 -22.87 3.13
C GLN A 266 5.73 -22.64 2.35
N THR A 267 4.66 -23.34 2.74
CA THR A 267 3.31 -23.01 2.31
C THR A 267 2.79 -21.86 3.15
N ILE A 268 2.54 -20.72 2.52
CA ILE A 268 2.06 -19.50 3.17
C ILE A 268 0.68 -19.10 2.63
N ARG A 269 -0.13 -18.42 3.45
CA ARG A 269 -1.49 -18.02 3.09
C ARG A 269 -1.69 -16.52 3.24
N PRO A 270 -1.08 -15.70 2.35
CA PRO A 270 -1.16 -14.25 2.44
C PRO A 270 -2.46 -13.65 1.86
N TYR A 271 -3.20 -14.39 1.04
CA TYR A 271 -4.37 -13.88 0.34
C TYR A 271 -4.02 -12.65 -0.52
N THR A 272 -3.05 -12.80 -1.40
CA THR A 272 -2.62 -11.83 -2.41
C THR A 272 -2.01 -12.57 -3.59
N ASP A 273 -2.22 -12.08 -4.78
CA ASP A 273 -1.55 -12.59 -5.99
C ASP A 273 -0.26 -11.83 -6.33
N MET A 274 0.11 -10.82 -5.55
CA MET A 274 1.29 -9.96 -5.75
C MET A 274 1.25 -9.16 -7.06
N LEU A 275 0.10 -9.07 -7.72
CA LEU A 275 -0.13 -8.31 -8.94
C LEU A 275 -0.81 -6.98 -8.64
N ARG A 276 -0.86 -6.10 -9.63
CA ARG A 276 -1.60 -4.83 -9.59
C ARG A 276 -2.84 -4.95 -10.45
N HIS A 277 -3.95 -4.49 -9.93
CA HIS A 277 -5.24 -4.50 -10.59
C HIS A 277 -5.79 -3.11 -10.79
N ASP A 278 -6.54 -2.94 -11.87
CA ASP A 278 -7.30 -1.73 -12.11
C ASP A 278 -8.48 -1.64 -11.14
N MET A 279 -8.39 -0.71 -10.20
CA MET A 279 -9.40 -0.48 -9.16
C MET A 279 -10.45 0.57 -9.58
N GLY A 280 -10.47 0.96 -10.86
CA GLY A 280 -11.42 1.93 -11.40
C GLY A 280 -11.04 3.39 -11.12
N GLU A 281 -11.71 4.30 -11.83
CA GLU A 281 -11.43 5.74 -11.77
C GLU A 281 -11.67 6.34 -10.38
N ILE A 282 -12.63 5.81 -9.64
CA ILE A 282 -12.98 6.33 -8.32
C ILE A 282 -11.90 6.08 -7.28
N ASN A 283 -11.08 5.06 -7.50
CA ASN A 283 -9.96 4.71 -6.62
C ASN A 283 -8.64 5.31 -7.09
N ARG A 284 -8.70 6.30 -7.94
CA ARG A 284 -7.55 6.94 -8.57
C ARG A 284 -6.76 7.78 -7.57
N GLY A 285 -5.50 7.38 -7.36
CA GLY A 285 -4.49 8.21 -6.74
C GLY A 285 -3.51 8.70 -7.81
N ARG A 286 -2.19 8.41 -7.67
CA ARG A 286 -1.20 8.59 -8.76
C ARG A 286 -1.39 7.58 -9.89
N SER A 287 -2.15 6.52 -9.66
CA SER A 287 -2.50 5.49 -10.62
C SER A 287 -3.85 4.89 -10.25
N ARG A 288 -4.51 4.24 -11.19
CA ARG A 288 -5.69 3.40 -10.93
C ARG A 288 -5.33 1.93 -10.70
N PHE A 289 -4.06 1.56 -10.92
CA PHE A 289 -3.56 0.21 -10.71
C PHE A 289 -2.89 0.08 -9.36
N TRP A 290 -3.40 -0.81 -8.52
CA TRP A 290 -2.95 -1.00 -7.14
C TRP A 290 -2.61 -2.47 -6.88
N ARG A 291 -1.50 -2.70 -6.16
CA ARG A 291 -1.14 -4.04 -5.74
C ARG A 291 -2.19 -4.60 -4.79
N THR A 292 -2.58 -5.86 -5.00
CA THR A 292 -3.39 -6.60 -4.04
C THR A 292 -2.63 -6.75 -2.72
N PRO A 293 -3.06 -6.10 -1.62
CA PRO A 293 -2.39 -6.25 -0.35
C PRO A 293 -2.68 -7.62 0.26
N PRO A 294 -1.76 -8.19 1.07
CA PRO A 294 -2.06 -9.38 1.83
C PRO A 294 -3.18 -9.12 2.83
N LEU A 295 -4.05 -10.12 3.02
CA LEU A 295 -5.16 -10.03 3.99
C LEU A 295 -4.80 -10.62 5.35
N TRP A 296 -3.75 -11.44 5.45
CA TRP A 296 -3.32 -12.00 6.73
C TRP A 296 -3.07 -10.89 7.77
N GLY A 297 -3.50 -11.13 9.03
CA GLY A 297 -3.35 -10.20 10.13
C GLY A 297 -4.24 -8.95 10.07
N ARG A 298 -4.98 -8.71 8.97
CA ARG A 298 -5.83 -7.51 8.83
C ARG A 298 -6.92 -7.43 9.89
N GLY A 299 -7.46 -8.57 10.31
CA GLY A 299 -8.45 -8.61 11.40
C GLY A 299 -7.92 -8.14 12.76
N LEU A 300 -6.60 -7.96 12.92
CA LEU A 300 -5.96 -7.47 14.14
C LEU A 300 -5.43 -6.02 14.04
N MET A 301 -5.68 -5.32 12.94
CA MET A 301 -5.19 -3.94 12.74
C MET A 301 -5.58 -3.01 13.90
N HIS A 302 -6.78 -3.15 14.43
CA HIS A 302 -7.23 -2.36 15.59
C HIS A 302 -6.33 -2.52 16.83
N LYS A 303 -5.63 -3.66 16.96
CA LYS A 303 -4.70 -3.91 18.09
C LYS A 303 -3.28 -3.39 17.82
N THR A 304 -2.86 -3.38 16.56
CA THR A 304 -1.48 -3.06 16.18
C THR A 304 -1.32 -1.63 15.69
N ALA A 305 -2.32 -1.11 14.99
CA ALA A 305 -2.30 0.21 14.35
C ALA A 305 -3.32 1.20 14.96
N ASN A 306 -4.14 0.74 15.91
CA ASN A 306 -5.22 1.52 16.54
C ASN A 306 -6.25 2.08 15.52
N HIS A 307 -6.39 1.43 14.36
CA HIS A 307 -7.42 1.70 13.35
C HIS A 307 -7.70 0.45 12.53
N THR A 308 -8.78 0.48 11.76
CA THR A 308 -9.19 -0.59 10.83
C THR A 308 -9.27 -0.11 9.39
N ASP A 309 -8.85 1.14 9.13
CA ASP A 309 -8.98 1.76 7.83
C ASP A 309 -8.14 1.06 6.77
N MET A 310 -8.69 0.92 5.59
CA MET A 310 -8.13 0.17 4.46
C MET A 310 -8.11 1.02 3.19
N PHE A 311 -7.63 0.46 2.13
CA PHE A 311 -7.23 1.11 0.89
C PHE A 311 -5.95 1.93 1.02
N HIS A 312 -5.43 2.40 -0.12
CA HIS A 312 -4.19 3.17 -0.18
C HIS A 312 -4.30 4.55 0.50
N ASP A 313 -5.50 5.09 0.58
CA ASP A 313 -5.81 6.40 1.15
C ASP A 313 -6.68 6.31 2.42
N LEU A 314 -6.84 5.12 2.97
CA LEU A 314 -7.58 4.82 4.20
C LEU A 314 -9.09 5.18 4.14
N ARG A 315 -9.67 5.27 2.93
CA ARG A 315 -11.08 5.63 2.74
C ARG A 315 -12.07 4.64 3.31
N ALA A 316 -11.72 3.35 3.32
CA ALA A 316 -12.58 2.30 3.84
C ALA A 316 -12.31 2.10 5.34
N ARG A 317 -13.30 2.34 6.16
CA ARG A 317 -13.20 2.31 7.64
C ARG A 317 -13.25 0.90 8.21
N ASP A 318 -13.69 -0.08 7.41
CA ASP A 318 -13.70 -1.50 7.77
C ASP A 318 -13.77 -2.41 6.52
N PHE A 319 -13.89 -3.74 6.73
CA PHE A 319 -13.96 -4.72 5.64
C PHE A 319 -15.21 -4.55 4.75
N GLU A 320 -16.36 -4.16 5.31
CA GLU A 320 -17.57 -3.94 4.53
C GLU A 320 -17.35 -2.81 3.53
N GLU A 321 -16.88 -1.67 4.00
CA GLU A 321 -16.55 -0.54 3.13
C GLU A 321 -15.44 -0.87 2.14
N ALA A 322 -14.42 -1.62 2.58
CA ALA A 322 -13.37 -2.05 1.66
C ALA A 322 -13.95 -2.83 0.48
N ILE A 323 -14.89 -3.76 0.72
CA ILE A 323 -15.55 -4.49 -0.38
C ILE A 323 -16.40 -3.54 -1.24
N LEU A 324 -17.12 -2.62 -0.63
CA LEU A 324 -17.99 -1.66 -1.35
C LEU A 324 -17.18 -0.67 -2.22
N TRP A 325 -15.91 -0.42 -1.88
CA TRP A 325 -14.98 0.37 -2.68
C TRP A 325 -14.23 -0.42 -3.78
N HIS A 326 -14.57 -1.68 -4.01
CA HIS A 326 -14.00 -2.48 -5.09
C HIS A 326 -14.69 -2.18 -6.43
N PHE A 327 -14.03 -1.39 -7.29
CA PHE A 327 -14.45 -1.04 -8.64
C PHE A 327 -13.49 -1.65 -9.69
N GLY A 328 -13.68 -1.33 -10.95
CA GLY A 328 -12.82 -1.82 -12.03
C GLY A 328 -12.84 -3.34 -12.15
N GLU A 329 -11.67 -3.98 -12.15
CA GLU A 329 -11.57 -5.45 -12.26
C GLU A 329 -12.29 -6.21 -11.14
N SER A 330 -12.46 -5.59 -9.98
CA SER A 330 -13.09 -6.20 -8.79
C SER A 330 -14.60 -5.91 -8.67
N GLU A 331 -15.20 -5.14 -9.58
CA GLU A 331 -16.60 -4.71 -9.50
C GLU A 331 -17.57 -5.89 -9.50
N PHE A 332 -17.27 -6.96 -10.24
CA PHE A 332 -18.08 -8.17 -10.23
C PHE A 332 -18.19 -8.76 -8.80
N SER A 333 -17.08 -8.88 -8.08
CA SER A 333 -17.07 -9.42 -6.71
C SER A 333 -17.82 -8.52 -5.73
N ARG A 334 -17.70 -7.19 -5.90
CA ARG A 334 -18.49 -6.20 -5.14
C ARG A 334 -19.98 -6.38 -5.37
N GLU A 335 -20.42 -6.50 -6.63
CA GLU A 335 -21.86 -6.68 -6.94
C GLU A 335 -22.38 -8.00 -6.41
N MET A 336 -21.60 -9.09 -6.51
CA MET A 336 -21.96 -10.37 -5.90
C MET A 336 -22.11 -10.26 -4.38
N PHE A 337 -21.22 -9.52 -3.69
CA PHE A 337 -21.34 -9.25 -2.25
C PHE A 337 -22.60 -8.47 -1.92
N ARG A 338 -22.95 -7.48 -2.71
CA ARG A 338 -24.17 -6.67 -2.50
C ARG A 338 -25.45 -7.48 -2.55
N HIS A 339 -25.47 -8.57 -3.33
CA HIS A 339 -26.62 -9.47 -3.47
C HIS A 339 -26.67 -10.60 -2.42
N LEU A 340 -25.70 -10.69 -1.51
CA LEU A 340 -25.76 -11.63 -0.39
C LEU A 340 -26.86 -11.21 0.62
N SER A 341 -27.37 -12.19 1.37
CA SER A 341 -28.22 -11.92 2.54
C SER A 341 -27.40 -11.21 3.63
N VAL A 342 -28.08 -10.56 4.57
CA VAL A 342 -27.45 -9.91 5.76
C VAL A 342 -26.55 -10.93 6.49
N GLU A 343 -27.02 -12.15 6.67
CA GLU A 343 -26.26 -13.23 7.33
C GLU A 343 -24.99 -13.58 6.55
N GLU A 344 -25.08 -13.80 5.24
CA GLU A 344 -23.94 -14.16 4.40
C GLU A 344 -22.92 -13.04 4.32
N ARG A 345 -23.35 -11.76 4.25
CA ARG A 345 -22.44 -10.60 4.37
C ARG A 345 -21.65 -10.64 5.68
N GLY A 346 -22.36 -10.91 6.79
CA GLY A 346 -21.75 -11.08 8.11
C GLY A 346 -20.74 -12.22 8.17
N GLN A 347 -21.06 -13.37 7.60
CA GLN A 347 -20.17 -14.55 7.55
C GLN A 347 -18.90 -14.27 6.75
N LEU A 348 -18.99 -13.60 5.60
CA LEU A 348 -17.82 -13.20 4.83
C LEU A 348 -16.92 -12.23 5.64
N ILE A 349 -17.52 -11.23 6.31
CA ILE A 349 -16.78 -10.30 7.17
C ILE A 349 -16.11 -11.04 8.35
N GLN A 350 -16.78 -12.04 8.95
CA GLN A 350 -16.17 -12.85 10.00
C GLN A 350 -14.95 -13.63 9.50
N PHE A 351 -15.01 -14.19 8.29
CA PHE A 351 -13.85 -14.84 7.68
C PHE A 351 -12.69 -13.86 7.48
N LEU A 352 -12.93 -12.68 6.90
CA LEU A 352 -11.90 -11.65 6.71
C LEU A 352 -11.28 -11.20 8.04
N LYS A 353 -12.08 -11.09 9.10
CA LYS A 353 -11.58 -10.79 10.46
C LYS A 353 -10.80 -11.95 11.09
N ALA A 354 -10.99 -13.17 10.62
CA ALA A 354 -10.28 -14.35 11.09
C ALA A 354 -8.86 -14.46 10.51
N LEU A 355 -8.62 -13.90 9.33
CA LEU A 355 -7.31 -13.83 8.71
C LEU A 355 -6.40 -12.86 9.45
#